data_afae54611081df287edf29a816dc5d2f
#
_entry.id   afae54611081df287edf29a816dc5d2f
#
_cell.length_a   1.000
_cell.length_b   1.000
_cell.length_c   1.000
_cell.angle_alpha   90.00
_cell.angle_beta   90.00
_cell.angle_gamma   90.00
#
_symmetry.space_group_name_H-M   'P 1'
#
loop_
_entity.id
_entity.type
_entity.pdbx_description
1 polymer ?
#
loop_
_entity_poly.entity_id
_entity_poly.type
_entity_poly.pdbx_seq_one_letter_code
_entity_poly.pdbx_strand_id
1 'polypeptide(L)'
;MFILKQRIQKCDEELMKLCQKVCPSTIGHMQDHGFIRNLKALHEGVKIVGNALTARIPHMDSTAVHKVFDLAKEGDIVVIDTNKDYERAPFGELVCYRAKTAKVGAVIVDGAITDFNAIKNLGVNVYYRQVSALTTRIKGIEGAINVPIAIDGVVVNPGDLILIDDDGILVLNPEFDDIKNLATRAIAIQEGEADIKAKMDKGMALSELLGANDYFKDAK
;
A
#
# COMPACT_ATOMS: atom_id res chain seq x y z
N MET A 1 12.83 -21.99 -10.23
CA MET A 1 11.64 -22.11 -11.15
C MET A 1 10.97 -20.75 -11.25
N PHE A 2 10.54 -20.35 -12.48
CA PHE A 2 9.75 -19.13 -12.66
C PHE A 2 8.26 -19.46 -12.71
N ILE A 3 7.44 -18.62 -12.03
CA ILE A 3 5.98 -18.66 -12.08
C ILE A 3 5.49 -17.33 -12.64
N LEU A 4 4.74 -17.38 -13.74
CA LEU A 4 4.13 -16.21 -14.36
C LEU A 4 2.64 -16.47 -14.52
N LYS A 5 1.81 -15.76 -13.73
CA LYS A 5 0.36 -15.79 -13.87
C LYS A 5 -0.14 -14.48 -14.49
N GLN A 6 -1.30 -14.53 -15.10
CA GLN A 6 -1.93 -13.35 -15.69
C GLN A 6 -2.34 -12.36 -14.59
N ARG A 7 -2.35 -11.06 -14.94
CA ARG A 7 -2.86 -10.00 -14.07
C ARG A 7 -4.33 -10.23 -13.75
N ILE A 8 -4.68 -10.04 -12.50
CA ILE A 8 -6.05 -10.13 -11.99
C ILE A 8 -6.50 -8.73 -11.57
N GLN A 9 -7.75 -8.41 -11.87
CA GLN A 9 -8.43 -7.22 -11.34
C GLN A 9 -9.69 -7.70 -10.65
N LYS A 10 -9.77 -7.48 -9.34
CA LYS A 10 -10.90 -7.90 -8.51
C LYS A 10 -11.87 -6.77 -8.21
N CYS A 11 -11.39 -5.51 -8.24
CA CYS A 11 -12.21 -4.34 -7.95
C CYS A 11 -12.53 -3.58 -9.23
N ASP A 12 -13.77 -3.16 -9.37
CA ASP A 12 -14.21 -2.31 -10.46
C ASP A 12 -13.88 -0.82 -10.22
N GLU A 13 -14.10 0.00 -11.23
CA GLU A 13 -13.80 1.43 -11.13
C GLU A 13 -14.72 2.16 -10.14
N GLU A 14 -15.95 1.70 -9.95
CA GLU A 14 -16.89 2.32 -9.02
C GLU A 14 -16.41 2.15 -7.58
N LEU A 15 -16.01 0.92 -7.22
CA LEU A 15 -15.44 0.63 -5.90
C LEU A 15 -14.12 1.39 -5.67
N MET A 16 -13.24 1.45 -6.67
CA MET A 16 -12.00 2.22 -6.56
C MET A 16 -12.26 3.72 -6.35
N LYS A 17 -13.22 4.31 -7.08
CA LYS A 17 -13.64 5.71 -6.90
C LYS A 17 -14.24 5.98 -5.51
N LEU A 18 -15.01 5.03 -4.98
CA LEU A 18 -15.52 5.12 -3.61
C LEU A 18 -14.37 5.15 -2.60
N CYS A 19 -13.40 4.23 -2.73
CA CYS A 19 -12.25 4.12 -1.85
C CYS A 19 -11.27 5.31 -1.95
N GLN A 20 -11.25 6.06 -3.04
CA GLN A 20 -10.49 7.31 -3.12
C GLN A 20 -10.91 8.36 -2.09
N LYS A 21 -12.12 8.27 -1.55
CA LYS A 21 -12.63 9.18 -0.50
C LYS A 21 -12.28 8.72 0.90
N VAL A 22 -11.75 7.51 1.06
CA VAL A 22 -11.53 6.85 2.35
C VAL A 22 -10.09 7.04 2.82
N CYS A 23 -9.88 7.49 4.06
CA CYS A 23 -8.58 7.47 4.70
C CYS A 23 -8.32 6.09 5.34
N PRO A 24 -7.18 5.44 5.08
CA PRO A 24 -6.79 4.18 5.73
C PRO A 24 -6.92 4.23 7.25
N SER A 25 -6.53 5.33 7.89
CA SER A 25 -6.65 5.54 9.34
C SER A 25 -8.09 5.47 9.83
N THR A 26 -9.07 5.93 9.03
CA THR A 26 -10.49 5.81 9.42
C THR A 26 -10.95 4.34 9.41
N ILE A 27 -10.46 3.52 8.48
CA ILE A 27 -10.70 2.06 8.53
C ILE A 27 -10.02 1.44 9.75
N GLY A 28 -8.87 1.97 10.19
CA GLY A 28 -8.19 1.56 11.42
C GLY A 28 -9.02 1.71 12.71
N HIS A 29 -10.09 2.52 12.70
CA HIS A 29 -11.08 2.53 13.80
C HIS A 29 -12.05 1.34 13.76
N MET A 30 -12.06 0.55 12.70
CA MET A 30 -13.04 -0.53 12.50
C MET A 30 -12.40 -1.92 12.41
N GLN A 31 -11.10 -2.01 12.05
CA GLN A 31 -10.36 -3.27 11.95
C GLN A 31 -8.86 -3.07 12.21
N ASP A 32 -8.19 -4.17 12.61
CA ASP A 32 -6.75 -4.17 12.95
C ASP A 32 -5.87 -4.89 11.92
N HIS A 33 -6.46 -5.45 10.86
CA HIS A 33 -5.74 -6.23 9.85
C HIS A 33 -5.59 -5.48 8.51
N GLY A 34 -4.65 -5.93 7.68
CA GLY A 34 -4.40 -5.37 6.35
C GLY A 34 -3.40 -4.21 6.31
N PHE A 35 -2.95 -3.70 7.44
CA PHE A 35 -2.03 -2.56 7.51
C PHE A 35 -0.57 -3.00 7.37
N ILE A 36 0.07 -2.60 6.26
CA ILE A 36 1.52 -2.76 6.08
C ILE A 36 2.23 -1.62 6.82
N ARG A 37 3.20 -1.98 7.63
CA ARG A 37 3.98 -1.07 8.48
C ARG A 37 5.45 -1.05 8.06
N ASN A 38 6.25 -0.20 8.73
CA ASN A 38 7.71 -0.20 8.61
C ASN A 38 8.25 0.07 7.19
N LEU A 39 7.47 0.70 6.32
CA LEU A 39 7.93 1.21 5.04
C LEU A 39 8.01 2.75 5.08
N LYS A 40 8.98 3.30 4.36
CA LYS A 40 9.17 4.73 4.17
C LYS A 40 8.51 5.14 2.86
N ALA A 41 7.79 6.24 2.85
CA ALA A 41 7.30 6.87 1.64
C ALA A 41 8.41 7.71 0.99
N LEU A 42 8.53 7.66 -0.33
CA LEU A 42 9.46 8.53 -1.06
C LEU A 42 8.89 9.94 -1.26
N HIS A 43 7.58 10.04 -1.41
CA HIS A 43 6.81 11.27 -1.57
C HIS A 43 5.70 11.34 -0.53
N GLU A 44 5.35 12.54 -0.12
CA GLU A 44 4.27 12.85 0.81
C GLU A 44 3.12 13.56 0.06
N GLY A 45 1.96 13.68 0.71
CA GLY A 45 0.78 14.36 0.15
C GLY A 45 0.07 13.56 -0.93
N VAL A 46 0.21 12.25 -0.92
CA VAL A 46 -0.37 11.37 -1.93
C VAL A 46 -1.59 10.61 -1.39
N LYS A 47 -2.54 10.33 -2.28
CA LYS A 47 -3.63 9.41 -2.04
C LYS A 47 -3.81 8.50 -3.24
N ILE A 48 -3.63 7.22 -3.04
CA ILE A 48 -3.57 6.22 -4.10
C ILE A 48 -4.50 5.06 -3.77
N VAL A 49 -5.27 4.64 -4.76
CA VAL A 49 -6.07 3.41 -4.71
C VAL A 49 -5.80 2.63 -5.99
N GLY A 50 -5.47 1.36 -5.85
CA GLY A 50 -5.18 0.51 -7.00
C GLY A 50 -5.25 -0.98 -6.70
N ASN A 51 -5.21 -1.79 -7.75
CA ASN A 51 -5.15 -3.25 -7.64
C ASN A 51 -3.70 -3.72 -7.46
N ALA A 52 -3.48 -4.67 -6.58
CA ALA A 52 -2.18 -5.28 -6.36
C ALA A 52 -1.73 -6.12 -7.57
N LEU A 53 -0.53 -5.84 -8.06
CA LEU A 53 0.22 -6.70 -8.98
C LEU A 53 1.49 -7.15 -8.26
N THR A 54 1.60 -8.42 -7.94
CA THR A 54 2.62 -8.94 -7.03
C THR A 54 3.81 -9.53 -7.77
N ALA A 55 5.01 -9.35 -7.22
CA ALA A 55 6.24 -10.03 -7.63
C ALA A 55 6.99 -10.53 -6.40
N ARG A 56 7.54 -11.75 -6.47
CA ARG A 56 8.44 -12.31 -5.46
C ARG A 56 9.74 -12.72 -6.09
N ILE A 57 10.84 -12.35 -5.45
CA ILE A 57 12.19 -12.67 -5.89
C ILE A 57 12.98 -13.35 -4.79
N PRO A 58 13.94 -14.24 -5.15
CA PRO A 58 14.92 -14.74 -4.21
C PRO A 58 16.06 -13.73 -4.09
N HIS A 59 16.37 -13.27 -2.91
CA HIS A 59 17.53 -12.43 -2.56
C HIS A 59 18.15 -11.63 -3.72
N MET A 60 19.12 -12.21 -4.45
CA MET A 60 19.98 -11.51 -5.41
C MET A 60 19.45 -11.48 -6.86
N ASP A 61 18.35 -12.17 -7.19
CA ASP A 61 17.83 -12.26 -8.56
C ASP A 61 16.61 -11.35 -8.77
N SER A 62 16.78 -10.31 -9.56
CA SER A 62 15.71 -9.37 -9.91
C SER A 62 14.98 -9.69 -11.21
N THR A 63 15.15 -10.88 -11.77
CA THR A 63 14.54 -11.25 -13.08
C THR A 63 13.02 -10.99 -13.09
N ALA A 64 12.29 -11.41 -12.04
CA ALA A 64 10.85 -11.18 -11.96
C ALA A 64 10.47 -9.69 -11.78
N VAL A 65 11.33 -8.87 -11.12
CA VAL A 65 11.09 -7.42 -10.99
C VAL A 65 11.15 -6.72 -12.34
N HIS A 66 12.09 -7.10 -13.19
CA HIS A 66 12.15 -6.54 -14.55
C HIS A 66 10.93 -6.95 -15.39
N LYS A 67 10.38 -8.15 -15.17
CA LYS A 67 9.27 -8.69 -15.95
C LYS A 67 7.88 -8.21 -15.48
N VAL A 68 7.68 -7.94 -14.21
CA VAL A 68 6.34 -7.62 -13.66
C VAL A 68 5.70 -6.40 -14.33
N PHE A 69 6.51 -5.40 -14.70
CA PHE A 69 6.03 -4.17 -15.33
C PHE A 69 5.53 -4.35 -16.78
N ASP A 70 5.77 -5.51 -17.40
CA ASP A 70 5.15 -5.84 -18.70
C ASP A 70 3.66 -6.19 -18.57
N LEU A 71 3.23 -6.61 -17.37
CA LEU A 71 1.84 -6.94 -17.08
C LEU A 71 1.08 -5.78 -16.44
N ALA A 72 1.79 -4.77 -15.93
CA ALA A 72 1.20 -3.64 -15.21
C ALA A 72 0.28 -2.83 -16.12
N LYS A 73 -0.83 -2.40 -15.57
CA LYS A 73 -1.78 -1.44 -16.14
C LYS A 73 -1.69 -0.11 -15.41
N GLU A 74 -2.17 0.95 -16.03
CA GLU A 74 -2.30 2.25 -15.40
C GLU A 74 -3.08 2.14 -14.09
N GLY A 75 -2.55 2.73 -13.01
CA GLY A 75 -3.14 2.73 -11.68
C GLY A 75 -2.87 1.47 -10.83
N ASP A 76 -2.26 0.41 -11.39
CA ASP A 76 -1.87 -0.75 -10.56
C ASP A 76 -0.85 -0.36 -9.50
N ILE A 77 -0.88 -1.06 -8.39
CA ILE A 77 0.15 -0.98 -7.34
C ILE A 77 1.02 -2.23 -7.43
N VAL A 78 2.27 -2.05 -7.85
CA VAL A 78 3.22 -3.15 -7.94
C VAL A 78 3.82 -3.43 -6.57
N VAL A 79 3.69 -4.65 -6.08
CA VAL A 79 4.17 -5.06 -4.75
C VAL A 79 5.27 -6.10 -4.91
N ILE A 80 6.47 -5.78 -4.42
CA ILE A 80 7.68 -6.59 -4.58
C ILE A 80 8.09 -7.17 -3.23
N ASP A 81 7.96 -8.48 -3.10
CA ASP A 81 8.47 -9.27 -1.97
C ASP A 81 9.91 -9.72 -2.27
N THR A 82 10.86 -9.25 -1.48
CA THR A 82 12.28 -9.61 -1.59
C THR A 82 12.66 -10.85 -0.78
N ASN A 83 11.66 -11.56 -0.27
CA ASN A 83 11.86 -12.71 0.62
C ASN A 83 12.75 -12.35 1.83
N LYS A 84 12.50 -11.17 2.42
CA LYS A 84 13.23 -10.59 3.58
C LYS A 84 14.70 -10.26 3.32
N ASP A 85 15.16 -10.20 2.08
CA ASP A 85 16.44 -9.57 1.78
C ASP A 85 16.25 -8.05 1.76
N TYR A 86 16.49 -7.42 2.88
CA TYR A 86 16.37 -5.98 3.00
C TYR A 86 17.64 -5.23 2.60
N GLU A 87 18.73 -5.93 2.31
CA GLU A 87 20.03 -5.33 2.00
C GLU A 87 20.21 -5.04 0.52
N ARG A 88 19.74 -5.94 -0.35
CA ARG A 88 19.90 -5.81 -1.80
C ARG A 88 18.75 -5.06 -2.43
N ALA A 89 19.09 -4.03 -3.18
CA ALA A 89 18.12 -3.20 -3.89
C ALA A 89 17.72 -3.82 -5.25
N PRO A 90 16.49 -4.31 -5.42
CA PRO A 90 15.99 -4.76 -6.70
C PRO A 90 15.38 -3.64 -7.55
N PHE A 91 15.23 -2.44 -6.97
CA PHE A 91 14.55 -1.31 -7.58
C PHE A 91 15.47 -0.10 -7.62
N GLY A 92 15.84 0.31 -8.82
CA GLY A 92 16.68 1.47 -9.12
C GLY A 92 16.05 2.33 -10.21
N GLU A 93 16.82 3.31 -10.75
CA GLU A 93 16.34 4.32 -11.70
C GLU A 93 15.66 3.73 -12.93
N LEU A 94 16.28 2.75 -13.60
CA LEU A 94 15.74 2.18 -14.83
C LEU A 94 14.42 1.43 -14.60
N VAL A 95 14.31 0.69 -13.50
CA VAL A 95 13.07 0.00 -13.12
C VAL A 95 12.00 1.01 -12.75
N CYS A 96 12.37 2.07 -12.03
CA CYS A 96 11.45 3.18 -11.71
C CYS A 96 10.97 3.90 -12.98
N TYR A 97 11.85 4.13 -13.96
CA TYR A 97 11.47 4.72 -15.24
C TYR A 97 10.47 3.83 -15.99
N ARG A 98 10.66 2.50 -15.94
CA ARG A 98 9.69 1.56 -16.52
C ARG A 98 8.36 1.61 -15.78
N ALA A 99 8.35 1.71 -14.45
CA ALA A 99 7.14 1.92 -13.65
C ALA A 99 6.40 3.20 -14.05
N LYS A 100 7.13 4.31 -14.23
CA LYS A 100 6.59 5.58 -14.73
C LYS A 100 5.94 5.43 -16.10
N THR A 101 6.60 4.78 -17.05
CA THR A 101 6.04 4.59 -18.41
C THR A 101 4.83 3.67 -18.43
N ALA A 102 4.73 2.73 -17.49
CA ALA A 102 3.57 1.88 -17.27
C ALA A 102 2.43 2.61 -16.53
N LYS A 103 2.69 3.84 -16.04
CA LYS A 103 1.74 4.66 -15.26
C LYS A 103 1.17 3.95 -14.04
N VAL A 104 1.99 3.16 -13.35
CA VAL A 104 1.54 2.52 -12.10
C VAL A 104 1.24 3.58 -11.05
N GLY A 105 0.26 3.33 -10.20
CA GLY A 105 -0.12 4.23 -9.11
C GLY A 105 0.97 4.33 -8.05
N ALA A 106 1.56 3.20 -7.69
CA ALA A 106 2.67 3.11 -6.75
C ALA A 106 3.50 1.84 -6.94
N VAL A 107 4.69 1.82 -6.33
CA VAL A 107 5.52 0.62 -6.17
C VAL A 107 5.83 0.44 -4.67
N ILE A 108 5.53 -0.73 -4.15
CA ILE A 108 5.85 -1.14 -2.78
C ILE A 108 6.99 -2.15 -2.85
N VAL A 109 8.14 -1.81 -2.28
CA VAL A 109 9.31 -2.68 -2.22
C VAL A 109 9.54 -3.10 -0.78
N ASP A 110 9.28 -4.37 -0.45
CA ASP A 110 9.58 -4.92 0.87
C ASP A 110 11.10 -5.18 1.01
N GLY A 111 11.89 -4.17 0.75
CA GLY A 111 13.34 -4.24 0.68
C GLY A 111 14.01 -2.90 0.44
N ALA A 112 15.24 -2.96 -0.05
CA ALA A 112 16.01 -1.77 -0.37
C ALA A 112 15.68 -1.22 -1.77
N ILE A 113 15.91 0.10 -1.94
CA ILE A 113 15.98 0.77 -3.24
C ILE A 113 17.38 1.36 -3.43
N THR A 114 17.76 1.64 -4.68
CA THR A 114 18.99 2.36 -5.02
C THR A 114 18.68 3.60 -5.86
N ASP A 115 19.67 4.35 -6.26
CA ASP A 115 19.52 5.55 -7.10
C ASP A 115 18.52 6.58 -6.54
N PHE A 116 18.52 6.77 -5.22
CA PHE A 116 17.51 7.49 -4.47
C PHE A 116 17.09 8.83 -5.08
N ASN A 117 18.07 9.69 -5.41
CA ASN A 117 17.78 11.01 -5.96
C ASN A 117 17.19 10.94 -7.38
N ALA A 118 17.65 10.00 -8.20
CA ALA A 118 17.11 9.79 -9.55
C ALA A 118 15.66 9.30 -9.49
N ILE A 119 15.36 8.31 -8.64
CA ILE A 119 14.00 7.81 -8.43
C ILE A 119 13.08 8.92 -7.92
N LYS A 120 13.54 9.74 -6.96
CA LYS A 120 12.76 10.84 -6.42
C LYS A 120 12.39 11.86 -7.51
N ASN A 121 13.31 12.18 -8.40
CA ASN A 121 13.07 13.11 -9.50
C ASN A 121 12.12 12.55 -10.58
N LEU A 122 11.96 11.22 -10.68
CA LEU A 122 11.01 10.61 -11.61
C LEU A 122 9.54 10.78 -11.20
N GLY A 123 9.26 11.08 -9.92
CA GLY A 123 7.93 11.37 -9.40
C GLY A 123 7.01 10.14 -9.29
N VAL A 124 7.57 8.94 -9.28
CA VAL A 124 6.81 7.70 -9.00
C VAL A 124 6.65 7.54 -7.49
N ASN A 125 5.47 7.17 -7.02
CA ASN A 125 5.25 6.90 -5.61
C ASN A 125 5.86 5.55 -5.24
N VAL A 126 6.91 5.58 -4.40
CA VAL A 126 7.65 4.38 -3.99
C VAL A 126 7.65 4.26 -2.48
N TYR A 127 7.33 3.07 -1.99
CA TYR A 127 7.37 2.70 -0.58
C TYR A 127 8.45 1.64 -0.40
N TYR A 128 9.36 1.83 0.56
CA TYR A 128 10.57 1.01 0.68
C TYR A 128 11.05 0.93 2.14
N ARG A 129 11.92 -0.05 2.45
CA ARG A 129 12.48 -0.18 3.81
C ARG A 129 13.71 0.68 4.01
N GLN A 130 14.65 0.63 3.08
CA GLN A 130 15.92 1.37 3.18
C GLN A 130 16.52 1.67 1.81
N VAL A 131 17.60 2.46 1.82
CA VAL A 131 18.43 2.72 0.64
C VAL A 131 19.70 1.90 0.74
N SER A 132 20.13 1.29 -0.36
CA SER A 132 21.35 0.48 -0.41
C SER A 132 22.06 0.63 -1.75
N ALA A 133 23.38 0.68 -1.71
CA ALA A 133 24.23 0.59 -2.91
C ALA A 133 24.47 -0.87 -3.34
N LEU A 134 24.15 -1.84 -2.50
CA LEU A 134 24.21 -3.26 -2.85
C LEU A 134 22.98 -3.61 -3.67
N THR A 135 23.16 -4.01 -4.94
CA THR A 135 22.05 -4.26 -5.85
C THR A 135 21.85 -5.76 -6.13
N THR A 136 20.68 -6.08 -6.65
CA THR A 136 20.39 -7.38 -7.26
C THR A 136 20.89 -7.42 -8.72
N ARG A 137 20.74 -8.57 -9.38
CA ARG A 137 21.12 -8.79 -10.79
C ARG A 137 20.08 -9.66 -11.48
N ILE A 138 19.97 -9.57 -12.80
CA ILE A 138 19.23 -10.56 -13.59
C ILE A 138 20.08 -11.81 -13.68
N LYS A 139 19.67 -12.87 -13.00
CA LYS A 139 20.41 -14.14 -12.94
C LYS A 139 19.64 -15.32 -13.52
N GLY A 140 18.34 -15.20 -13.70
CA GLY A 140 17.51 -16.27 -14.23
C GLY A 140 17.40 -17.49 -13.31
N ILE A 141 17.47 -17.29 -11.97
CA ILE A 141 17.43 -18.40 -11.01
C ILE A 141 15.98 -18.79 -10.75
N GLU A 142 15.20 -17.86 -10.20
CA GLU A 142 13.76 -18.04 -9.94
C GLU A 142 13.05 -16.72 -9.70
N GLY A 143 11.72 -16.79 -9.66
CA GLY A 143 10.87 -15.66 -9.32
C GLY A 143 9.41 -15.98 -9.60
N ALA A 144 8.53 -15.23 -9.01
CA ALA A 144 7.11 -15.44 -9.22
C ALA A 144 6.40 -14.10 -9.41
N ILE A 145 5.50 -14.06 -10.39
CA ILE A 145 4.68 -12.90 -10.70
C ILE A 145 3.22 -13.28 -10.58
N ASN A 146 2.46 -12.38 -9.94
CA ASN A 146 1.03 -12.52 -9.76
C ASN A 146 0.65 -13.78 -8.95
N VAL A 147 1.37 -13.97 -7.85
CA VAL A 147 1.13 -14.99 -6.84
C VAL A 147 0.90 -14.32 -5.47
N PRO A 148 0.23 -14.97 -4.52
CA PRO A 148 0.17 -14.46 -3.14
C PRO A 148 1.58 -14.27 -2.55
N ILE A 149 1.77 -13.15 -1.88
CA ILE A 149 2.99 -12.78 -1.17
C ILE A 149 2.65 -12.31 0.24
N ALA A 150 3.64 -12.09 1.08
CA ALA A 150 3.44 -11.52 2.42
C ALA A 150 4.46 -10.41 2.68
N ILE A 151 3.95 -9.23 3.07
CA ILE A 151 4.75 -8.05 3.42
C ILE A 151 4.41 -7.67 4.85
N ASP A 152 5.41 -7.66 5.72
CA ASP A 152 5.27 -7.28 7.14
C ASP A 152 4.15 -8.05 7.87
N GLY A 153 3.94 -9.32 7.51
CA GLY A 153 2.89 -10.16 8.07
C GLY A 153 1.52 -10.00 7.41
N VAL A 154 1.37 -9.08 6.46
CA VAL A 154 0.13 -8.89 5.69
C VAL A 154 0.21 -9.69 4.40
N VAL A 155 -0.77 -10.56 4.17
CA VAL A 155 -0.92 -11.27 2.90
C VAL A 155 -1.43 -10.30 1.84
N VAL A 156 -0.78 -10.28 0.68
CA VAL A 156 -1.20 -9.52 -0.50
C VAL A 156 -1.44 -10.51 -1.62
N ASN A 157 -2.70 -10.66 -2.02
CA ASN A 157 -3.04 -11.49 -3.16
C ASN A 157 -3.09 -10.65 -4.44
N PRO A 158 -2.84 -11.27 -5.60
CA PRO A 158 -3.06 -10.61 -6.87
C PRO A 158 -4.48 -10.06 -6.98
N GLY A 159 -4.61 -8.77 -7.32
CA GLY A 159 -5.88 -8.08 -7.47
C GLY A 159 -6.51 -7.58 -6.16
N ASP A 160 -5.90 -7.76 -5.00
CA ASP A 160 -6.35 -7.11 -3.77
C ASP A 160 -6.35 -5.59 -3.95
N LEU A 161 -7.28 -4.92 -3.27
CA LEU A 161 -7.34 -3.47 -3.26
C LEU A 161 -6.32 -2.91 -2.28
N ILE A 162 -5.52 -1.96 -2.72
CA ILE A 162 -4.57 -1.27 -1.86
C ILE A 162 -4.95 0.21 -1.80
N LEU A 163 -5.11 0.73 -0.58
CA LEU A 163 -5.29 2.14 -0.26
C LEU A 163 -4.01 2.66 0.38
N ILE A 164 -3.56 3.81 -0.10
CA ILE A 164 -2.34 4.45 0.41
C ILE A 164 -2.62 5.93 0.61
N ASP A 165 -2.18 6.46 1.74
CA ASP A 165 -2.03 7.90 2.00
C ASP A 165 -0.80 8.14 2.89
N ASP A 166 -0.68 9.34 3.47
CA ASP A 166 0.46 9.69 4.31
C ASP A 166 0.50 8.93 5.64
N ASP A 167 -0.63 8.38 6.10
CA ASP A 167 -0.71 7.58 7.33
C ASP A 167 -0.24 6.14 7.10
N GLY A 168 -0.29 5.62 5.86
CA GLY A 168 0.21 4.29 5.56
C GLY A 168 -0.48 3.55 4.43
N ILE A 169 -0.31 2.24 4.46
CA ILE A 169 -0.75 1.31 3.41
C ILE A 169 -1.74 0.31 4.00
N LEU A 170 -2.93 0.25 3.42
CA LEU A 170 -3.96 -0.71 3.77
C LEU A 170 -4.24 -1.64 2.58
N VAL A 171 -4.20 -2.94 2.82
CA VAL A 171 -4.57 -4.00 1.87
C VAL A 171 -5.93 -4.55 2.27
N LEU A 172 -6.87 -4.56 1.33
CA LEU A 172 -8.21 -5.13 1.48
C LEU A 172 -8.41 -6.24 0.44
N ASN A 173 -8.83 -7.40 0.91
CA ASN A 173 -9.09 -8.54 0.04
C ASN A 173 -10.59 -8.62 -0.29
N PRO A 174 -11.01 -8.41 -1.55
CA PRO A 174 -12.43 -8.40 -1.94
C PRO A 174 -13.17 -9.73 -1.71
N GLU A 175 -12.44 -10.81 -1.46
CA GLU A 175 -13.05 -12.12 -1.18
C GLU A 175 -13.42 -12.29 0.30
N PHE A 176 -12.80 -11.51 1.20
CA PHE A 176 -12.99 -11.60 2.65
C PHE A 176 -13.52 -10.31 3.26
N ASP A 177 -13.15 -9.15 2.70
CA ASP A 177 -13.55 -7.85 3.20
C ASP A 177 -14.78 -7.33 2.46
N ASP A 178 -15.81 -6.91 3.20
CA ASP A 178 -16.91 -6.14 2.61
C ASP A 178 -16.45 -4.69 2.41
N ILE A 179 -15.62 -4.49 1.37
CA ILE A 179 -14.94 -3.22 1.10
C ILE A 179 -15.95 -2.08 0.89
N LYS A 180 -17.09 -2.35 0.24
CA LYS A 180 -18.11 -1.33 0.00
C LYS A 180 -18.73 -0.83 1.30
N ASN A 181 -19.05 -1.73 2.22
CA ASN A 181 -19.56 -1.38 3.53
C ASN A 181 -18.51 -0.65 4.37
N LEU A 182 -17.25 -1.15 4.40
CA LEU A 182 -16.14 -0.49 5.08
C LEU A 182 -15.95 0.94 4.56
N ALA A 183 -15.89 1.13 3.25
CA ALA A 183 -15.72 2.45 2.64
C ALA A 183 -16.88 3.39 2.96
N THR A 184 -18.12 2.91 2.87
CA THR A 184 -19.32 3.72 3.18
C THR A 184 -19.31 4.17 4.65
N ARG A 185 -18.98 3.28 5.57
CA ARG A 185 -18.88 3.61 7.00
C ARG A 185 -17.73 4.58 7.29
N ALA A 186 -16.57 4.38 6.65
CA ALA A 186 -15.43 5.28 6.81
C ALA A 186 -15.77 6.70 6.35
N ILE A 187 -16.43 6.85 5.21
CA ILE A 187 -16.87 8.14 4.70
C ILE A 187 -17.84 8.82 5.69
N ALA A 188 -18.81 8.07 6.22
CA ALA A 188 -19.75 8.61 7.20
C ALA A 188 -19.05 9.09 8.49
N ILE A 189 -18.03 8.36 8.95
CA ILE A 189 -17.21 8.78 10.11
C ILE A 189 -16.48 10.10 9.78
N GLN A 190 -15.80 10.17 8.63
CA GLN A 190 -15.05 11.36 8.20
C GLN A 190 -15.95 12.59 8.07
N GLU A 191 -17.16 12.42 7.50
CA GLU A 191 -18.13 13.49 7.37
C GLU A 191 -18.64 13.97 8.76
N GLY A 192 -18.79 13.05 9.71
CA GLY A 192 -19.22 13.37 11.09
C GLY A 192 -18.18 14.16 11.89
N GLU A 193 -16.89 14.10 11.54
CA GLU A 193 -15.84 14.80 12.27
C GLU A 193 -16.01 16.33 12.26
N ALA A 194 -16.58 16.89 11.21
CA ALA A 194 -16.83 18.34 11.13
C ALA A 194 -17.80 18.81 12.21
N ASP A 195 -18.84 18.02 12.50
CA ASP A 195 -19.81 18.33 13.58
C ASP A 195 -19.15 18.22 14.96
N ILE A 196 -18.30 17.20 15.16
CA ILE A 196 -17.54 17.04 16.41
C ILE A 196 -16.63 18.25 16.64
N LYS A 197 -15.88 18.68 15.63
CA LYS A 197 -15.00 19.87 15.71
C LYS A 197 -15.82 21.13 16.05
N ALA A 198 -16.95 21.33 15.38
CA ALA A 198 -17.82 22.48 15.67
C ALA A 198 -18.39 22.48 17.10
N LYS A 199 -18.62 21.31 17.71
CA LYS A 199 -19.04 21.20 19.11
C LYS A 199 -17.87 21.48 20.07
N MET A 200 -16.66 21.02 19.72
CA MET A 200 -15.45 21.33 20.49
C MET A 200 -15.13 22.83 20.46
N ASP A 201 -15.32 23.51 19.35
CA ASP A 201 -15.16 24.97 19.23
C ASP A 201 -16.15 25.74 20.14
N LYS A 202 -17.27 25.13 20.48
CA LYS A 202 -18.26 25.67 21.48
C LYS A 202 -17.95 25.27 22.92
N GLY A 203 -16.80 24.62 23.17
CA GLY A 203 -16.32 24.29 24.50
C GLY A 203 -16.72 22.90 25.01
N MET A 204 -17.33 22.03 24.21
CA MET A 204 -17.61 20.65 24.60
C MET A 204 -16.31 19.83 24.63
N ALA A 205 -16.16 18.99 25.66
CA ALA A 205 -14.99 18.13 25.79
C ALA A 205 -15.06 16.93 24.82
N LEU A 206 -13.92 16.58 24.21
CA LEU A 206 -13.85 15.42 23.32
C LEU A 206 -14.27 14.12 24.02
N SER A 207 -13.89 13.95 25.28
CA SER A 207 -14.27 12.80 26.13
C SER A 207 -15.78 12.66 26.33
N GLU A 208 -16.49 13.78 26.37
CA GLU A 208 -17.96 13.83 26.47
C GLU A 208 -18.58 13.44 25.13
N LEU A 209 -18.09 14.04 24.04
CA LEU A 209 -18.60 13.79 22.68
C LEU A 209 -18.43 12.35 22.22
N LEU A 210 -17.35 11.69 22.64
CA LEU A 210 -17.02 10.31 22.26
C LEU A 210 -17.35 9.27 23.35
N GLY A 211 -17.99 9.69 24.47
CA GLY A 211 -18.43 8.78 25.52
C GLY A 211 -17.31 8.24 26.42
N ALA A 212 -16.08 8.77 26.33
CA ALA A 212 -14.96 8.31 27.14
C ALA A 212 -15.18 8.59 28.65
N ASN A 213 -15.91 9.64 29.02
CA ASN A 213 -16.22 9.96 30.40
C ASN A 213 -16.96 8.85 31.15
N ASP A 214 -17.71 7.99 30.42
CA ASP A 214 -18.47 6.90 31.04
C ASP A 214 -17.57 5.88 31.74
N TYR A 215 -16.33 5.71 31.23
CA TYR A 215 -15.33 4.78 31.77
C TYR A 215 -14.59 5.35 33.01
N PHE A 216 -14.73 6.64 33.29
CA PHE A 216 -14.05 7.31 34.41
C PHE A 216 -14.98 7.66 35.59
N LYS A 217 -16.27 7.27 35.52
CA LYS A 217 -17.27 7.61 36.58
C LYS A 217 -16.88 7.10 37.96
N ASP A 218 -16.19 5.96 38.02
CA ASP A 218 -15.77 5.30 39.27
C ASP A 218 -14.24 5.33 39.46
N ALA A 219 -13.52 6.13 38.68
CA ALA A 219 -12.08 6.26 38.83
C ALA A 219 -11.75 7.05 40.11
N LYS A 220 -10.77 6.52 40.86
CA LYS A 220 -10.27 7.13 42.11
C LYS A 220 -9.02 7.96 41.83
#